data_ffc88e8d49a6b3bb4a01c93d69bca386
#
_entry.id   ffc88e8d49a6b3bb4a01c93d69bca386
#
_cell.length_a   1.000
_cell.length_b   1.000
_cell.length_c   1.000
_cell.angle_alpha   90.00
_cell.angle_beta   90.00
_cell.angle_gamma   90.00
#
_symmetry.space_group_name_H-M   'P 1'
#
loop_
_entity.id
_entity.type
_entity.pdbx_description
1 polymer ?
#
loop_
_entity_poly.entity_id
_entity_poly.type
_entity_poly.pdbx_seq_one_letter_code
_entity_poly.pdbx_strand_id
1 'polypeptide(L)'
;MGKYFGTDGVRGEANVELTPELAFKLGRFGGYVLSQHETGRPKVFVARDTRISGEMLESALVAGLLSVGIEVYKLGVLATPGVSYLVRTENASAGVMISASHNPALDNGIKFFGGDGFKLDDAREAEIEALLDAAEDTLPRPSAEGLGTLVDYPEGLRKYEKFLVTTGLDLGGMKVALDAANGAAAVSARNIFLDLNAEIAVIGDQPDGLNINAGVGSTHPEQLQALVRESGSAIGLAFDGDSDRLIAVDENGDIVDGDKVMYIIGKYLSQKGELAKNTIVTTVMSNLGFHKALDREGINKAVTAVGDRYVVEEMRKNGYNLGGEQSGHVIIMDYNTTGDGQLTAIQLTKVMVETGKSLSELAAEVTIYPQKLVNIRVENSLKDKAMEVPAIAAIIEKMEAEMAGNGRILVRPSGTEPLLRVMAEAPTDDEVNYYVDTIADVVRAEIGLD
;
A
#
# COMPACT_ATOMS: atom_id res chain seq x y z
N MET A 1 -14.22 -11.75 -0.29
CA MET A 1 -13.06 -12.00 -1.16
C MET A 1 -13.48 -12.94 -2.27
N GLY A 2 -13.07 -12.65 -3.47
CA GLY A 2 -13.31 -13.49 -4.65
C GLY A 2 -12.47 -14.77 -4.63
N LYS A 3 -12.62 -15.57 -5.68
CA LYS A 3 -11.84 -16.79 -5.90
C LYS A 3 -10.42 -16.50 -6.40
N TYR A 4 -10.27 -15.48 -7.23
CA TYR A 4 -9.02 -15.04 -7.85
C TYR A 4 -8.54 -13.70 -7.26
N PHE A 5 -9.46 -12.75 -7.07
CA PHE A 5 -9.14 -11.44 -6.50
C PHE A 5 -9.04 -11.52 -4.97
N GLY A 6 -7.86 -11.14 -4.47
CA GLY A 6 -7.62 -10.86 -3.06
C GLY A 6 -7.97 -9.42 -2.70
N THR A 7 -7.42 -8.91 -1.60
CA THR A 7 -7.58 -7.50 -1.17
C THR A 7 -6.84 -6.51 -2.09
N ASP A 8 -5.87 -6.99 -2.89
CA ASP A 8 -4.99 -6.15 -3.71
C ASP A 8 -4.71 -6.81 -5.07
N GLY A 9 -5.76 -7.14 -5.80
CA GLY A 9 -5.71 -7.78 -7.12
C GLY A 9 -5.49 -9.30 -7.07
N VAL A 10 -5.08 -9.86 -8.19
CA VAL A 10 -4.76 -11.29 -8.33
C VAL A 10 -3.27 -11.49 -8.09
N ARG A 11 -2.89 -12.28 -7.10
CA ARG A 11 -1.48 -12.55 -6.73
C ARG A 11 -1.19 -14.04 -6.70
N GLY A 12 0.07 -14.39 -6.91
CA GLY A 12 0.55 -15.76 -6.77
C GLY A 12 2.02 -15.91 -7.21
N GLU A 13 2.57 -17.11 -7.01
CA GLU A 13 3.88 -17.47 -7.53
C GLU A 13 3.86 -17.37 -9.06
N ALA A 14 4.78 -16.57 -9.61
CA ALA A 14 4.82 -16.26 -11.03
C ALA A 14 5.12 -17.53 -11.86
N ASN A 15 4.36 -17.74 -12.92
CA ASN A 15 4.42 -18.92 -13.81
C ASN A 15 4.04 -20.27 -13.15
N VAL A 16 3.50 -20.23 -11.93
CA VAL A 16 2.98 -21.41 -11.23
C VAL A 16 1.49 -21.20 -10.94
N GLU A 17 1.12 -20.22 -10.13
CA GLU A 17 -0.24 -19.83 -9.83
C GLU A 17 -0.69 -18.69 -10.75
N LEU A 18 0.15 -17.64 -10.87
CA LEU A 18 -0.08 -16.53 -11.80
C LEU A 18 0.62 -16.84 -13.14
N THR A 19 -0.06 -17.60 -13.99
CA THR A 19 0.48 -18.05 -15.29
C THR A 19 0.23 -17.03 -16.40
N PRO A 20 0.96 -17.10 -17.53
CA PRO A 20 0.67 -16.29 -18.72
C PRO A 20 -0.74 -16.48 -19.26
N GLU A 21 -1.31 -17.70 -19.18
CA GLU A 21 -2.68 -17.98 -19.61
C GLU A 21 -3.70 -17.26 -18.73
N LEU A 22 -3.47 -17.20 -17.41
CA LEU A 22 -4.31 -16.44 -16.50
C LEU A 22 -4.17 -14.93 -16.77
N ALA A 23 -2.95 -14.43 -16.96
CA ALA A 23 -2.71 -13.03 -17.31
C ALA A 23 -3.39 -12.63 -18.62
N PHE A 24 -3.35 -13.49 -19.67
CA PHE A 24 -4.09 -13.27 -20.91
C PHE A 24 -5.61 -13.18 -20.66
N LYS A 25 -6.17 -14.10 -19.89
CA LYS A 25 -7.60 -14.10 -19.55
C LYS A 25 -7.99 -12.85 -18.74
N LEU A 26 -7.17 -12.47 -17.75
CA LEU A 26 -7.38 -11.24 -16.98
C LEU A 26 -7.37 -10.00 -17.89
N GLY A 27 -6.44 -9.92 -18.83
CA GLY A 27 -6.42 -8.84 -19.82
C GLY A 27 -7.67 -8.83 -20.70
N ARG A 28 -8.08 -10.00 -21.22
CA ARG A 28 -9.24 -10.13 -22.10
C ARG A 28 -10.56 -9.84 -21.38
N PHE A 29 -10.77 -10.45 -20.22
CA PHE A 29 -12.04 -10.32 -19.49
C PHE A 29 -12.10 -9.02 -18.71
N GLY A 30 -11.01 -8.64 -18.02
CA GLY A 30 -10.91 -7.35 -17.34
C GLY A 30 -11.05 -6.19 -18.31
N GLY A 31 -10.34 -6.24 -19.44
CA GLY A 31 -10.46 -5.23 -20.48
C GLY A 31 -11.88 -5.09 -21.02
N TYR A 32 -12.56 -6.21 -21.28
CA TYR A 32 -13.94 -6.19 -21.73
C TYR A 32 -14.88 -5.56 -20.69
N VAL A 33 -14.83 -6.00 -19.43
CA VAL A 33 -15.68 -5.50 -18.34
C VAL A 33 -15.48 -4.00 -18.13
N LEU A 34 -14.22 -3.53 -18.17
CA LEU A 34 -13.90 -2.13 -17.90
C LEU A 34 -14.19 -1.19 -19.07
N SER A 35 -14.41 -1.73 -20.28
CA SER A 35 -14.67 -0.95 -21.48
C SER A 35 -16.14 -0.97 -21.95
N GLN A 36 -17.04 -1.70 -21.29
CA GLN A 36 -18.42 -1.91 -21.75
C GLN A 36 -19.25 -0.62 -21.95
N HIS A 37 -18.90 0.44 -21.26
CA HIS A 37 -19.66 1.71 -21.28
C HIS A 37 -18.96 2.83 -22.06
N GLU A 38 -17.85 2.51 -22.72
CA GLU A 38 -17.10 3.50 -23.49
C GLU A 38 -17.74 3.76 -24.86
N THR A 39 -17.81 5.02 -25.26
CA THR A 39 -18.37 5.44 -26.55
C THR A 39 -17.34 5.53 -27.67
N GLY A 40 -16.10 5.11 -27.43
CA GLY A 40 -14.97 5.15 -28.37
C GLY A 40 -14.11 3.91 -28.26
N ARG A 41 -12.86 4.02 -28.73
CA ARG A 41 -11.84 3.01 -28.47
C ARG A 41 -11.37 3.13 -27.03
N PRO A 42 -11.56 2.09 -26.21
CA PRO A 42 -11.11 2.14 -24.82
C PRO A 42 -9.59 2.22 -24.77
N LYS A 43 -9.08 3.06 -23.87
CA LYS A 43 -7.65 3.26 -23.63
C LYS A 43 -7.30 2.66 -22.28
N VAL A 44 -6.29 1.79 -22.23
CA VAL A 44 -5.80 1.17 -21.00
C VAL A 44 -4.30 1.37 -20.84
N PHE A 45 -3.89 1.88 -19.68
CA PHE A 45 -2.49 1.94 -19.30
C PHE A 45 -2.05 0.63 -18.66
N VAL A 46 -0.84 0.15 -19.01
CA VAL A 46 -0.22 -1.02 -18.40
C VAL A 46 1.18 -0.65 -17.93
N ALA A 47 1.45 -0.90 -16.65
CA ALA A 47 2.76 -0.72 -16.02
C ALA A 47 3.16 -1.96 -15.25
N ARG A 48 4.43 -2.05 -14.89
CA ARG A 48 5.00 -3.11 -14.07
C ARG A 48 6.07 -2.58 -13.13
N ASP A 49 6.40 -3.36 -12.13
CA ASP A 49 7.62 -3.19 -11.36
C ASP A 49 8.84 -3.84 -12.07
N THR A 50 9.91 -4.03 -11.35
CA THR A 50 11.19 -4.52 -11.89
C THR A 50 11.33 -6.02 -11.91
N ARG A 51 10.33 -6.81 -11.46
CA ARG A 51 10.39 -8.29 -11.42
C ARG A 51 10.62 -8.87 -12.80
N ILE A 52 11.48 -9.87 -12.90
CA ILE A 52 11.79 -10.55 -14.17
C ILE A 52 10.53 -11.16 -14.82
N SER A 53 9.58 -11.65 -14.02
CA SER A 53 8.30 -12.21 -14.49
C SER A 53 7.36 -11.15 -15.08
N GLY A 54 7.63 -9.84 -14.81
CA GLY A 54 6.78 -8.75 -15.25
C GLY A 54 6.62 -8.69 -16.78
N GLU A 55 7.69 -8.86 -17.56
CA GLU A 55 7.63 -8.80 -19.02
C GLU A 55 6.79 -9.92 -19.63
N MET A 56 6.90 -11.12 -19.07
CA MET A 56 6.11 -12.29 -19.51
C MET A 56 4.61 -12.04 -19.26
N LEU A 57 4.26 -11.61 -18.03
CA LEU A 57 2.88 -11.35 -17.63
C LEU A 57 2.28 -10.16 -18.40
N GLU A 58 3.07 -9.07 -18.57
CA GLU A 58 2.68 -7.90 -19.37
C GLU A 58 2.35 -8.29 -20.81
N SER A 59 3.20 -9.09 -21.46
CA SER A 59 3.00 -9.53 -22.84
C SER A 59 1.71 -10.34 -23.00
N ALA A 60 1.44 -11.24 -22.08
CA ALA A 60 0.23 -12.06 -22.09
C ALA A 60 -1.03 -11.22 -21.81
N LEU A 61 -1.00 -10.35 -20.79
CA LEU A 61 -2.11 -9.46 -20.46
C LEU A 61 -2.43 -8.49 -21.59
N VAL A 62 -1.40 -7.89 -22.20
CA VAL A 62 -1.56 -7.00 -23.35
C VAL A 62 -2.21 -7.72 -24.52
N ALA A 63 -1.79 -8.94 -24.85
CA ALA A 63 -2.44 -9.74 -25.91
C ALA A 63 -3.93 -9.95 -25.61
N GLY A 64 -4.30 -10.18 -24.35
CA GLY A 64 -5.69 -10.28 -23.90
C GLY A 64 -6.48 -8.98 -24.15
N LEU A 65 -5.95 -7.84 -23.74
CA LEU A 65 -6.53 -6.51 -23.95
C LEU A 65 -6.73 -6.20 -25.44
N LEU A 66 -5.71 -6.40 -26.26
CA LEU A 66 -5.77 -6.18 -27.70
C LEU A 66 -6.83 -7.05 -28.38
N SER A 67 -7.05 -8.28 -27.88
CA SER A 67 -8.01 -9.25 -28.44
C SER A 67 -9.47 -8.81 -28.30
N VAL A 68 -9.76 -7.81 -27.49
CA VAL A 68 -11.10 -7.22 -27.30
C VAL A 68 -11.20 -5.78 -27.82
N GLY A 69 -10.19 -5.32 -28.58
CA GLY A 69 -10.23 -4.02 -29.27
C GLY A 69 -9.72 -2.83 -28.47
N ILE A 70 -9.02 -3.06 -27.36
CA ILE A 70 -8.51 -2.01 -26.48
C ILE A 70 -7.21 -1.41 -27.04
N GLU A 71 -7.09 -0.10 -26.94
CA GLU A 71 -5.84 0.61 -27.19
C GLU A 71 -4.98 0.60 -25.92
N VAL A 72 -3.86 -0.10 -25.97
CA VAL A 72 -2.96 -0.31 -24.83
C VAL A 72 -1.78 0.65 -24.90
N TYR A 73 -1.55 1.37 -23.81
CA TYR A 73 -0.38 2.24 -23.63
C TYR A 73 0.55 1.61 -22.59
N LYS A 74 1.70 1.11 -23.06
CA LYS A 74 2.75 0.54 -22.19
C LYS A 74 3.55 1.65 -21.54
N LEU A 75 3.51 1.69 -20.22
CA LEU A 75 4.26 2.65 -19.41
C LEU A 75 5.67 2.15 -19.04
N GLY A 76 5.92 0.84 -19.16
CA GLY A 76 7.14 0.21 -18.68
C GLY A 76 7.18 0.11 -17.15
N VAL A 77 8.36 0.31 -16.56
CA VAL A 77 8.51 0.35 -15.09
C VAL A 77 7.99 1.68 -14.58
N LEU A 78 6.99 1.61 -13.69
CA LEU A 78 6.36 2.77 -13.08
C LEU A 78 5.81 2.39 -11.70
N ALA A 79 5.80 3.33 -10.76
CA ALA A 79 5.14 3.17 -9.46
C ALA A 79 3.62 2.96 -9.62
N THR A 80 3.02 2.10 -8.77
CA THR A 80 1.57 1.86 -8.75
C THR A 80 0.75 3.15 -8.72
N PRO A 81 1.04 4.15 -7.87
CA PRO A 81 0.31 5.42 -7.87
C PRO A 81 0.46 6.23 -9.16
N GLY A 82 1.52 6.02 -9.92
CA GLY A 82 1.69 6.63 -11.25
C GLY A 82 0.66 6.14 -12.25
N VAL A 83 0.26 4.86 -12.18
CA VAL A 83 -0.83 4.31 -12.99
C VAL A 83 -2.15 4.99 -12.66
N SER A 84 -2.50 5.05 -11.38
CA SER A 84 -3.72 5.73 -10.89
C SER A 84 -3.79 7.19 -11.33
N TYR A 85 -2.66 7.92 -11.18
CA TYR A 85 -2.55 9.31 -11.63
C TYR A 85 -2.79 9.46 -13.13
N LEU A 86 -2.11 8.66 -13.97
CA LEU A 86 -2.22 8.75 -15.43
C LEU A 86 -3.60 8.37 -15.95
N VAL A 87 -4.24 7.36 -15.35
CA VAL A 87 -5.63 6.99 -15.73
C VAL A 87 -6.55 8.19 -15.63
N ARG A 88 -6.51 8.92 -14.53
CA ARG A 88 -7.35 10.10 -14.30
C ARG A 88 -7.00 11.29 -15.19
N THR A 89 -5.70 11.59 -15.32
CA THR A 89 -5.24 12.81 -15.98
C THR A 89 -5.21 12.70 -17.51
N GLU A 90 -5.13 11.47 -18.04
CA GLU A 90 -5.10 11.20 -19.47
C GLU A 90 -6.44 10.62 -19.98
N ASN A 91 -7.49 10.63 -19.14
CA ASN A 91 -8.83 10.13 -19.45
C ASN A 91 -8.81 8.70 -20.04
N ALA A 92 -8.10 7.78 -19.38
CA ALA A 92 -8.11 6.37 -19.77
C ALA A 92 -9.30 5.64 -19.14
N SER A 93 -9.76 4.59 -19.82
CA SER A 93 -10.88 3.75 -19.33
C SER A 93 -10.46 2.92 -18.11
N ALA A 94 -9.17 2.53 -18.06
CA ALA A 94 -8.62 1.74 -16.97
C ALA A 94 -7.08 1.82 -16.92
N GLY A 95 -6.52 1.32 -15.84
CA GLY A 95 -5.09 1.06 -15.66
C GLY A 95 -4.84 -0.33 -15.10
N VAL A 96 -3.69 -0.90 -15.43
CA VAL A 96 -3.24 -2.17 -14.87
C VAL A 96 -1.81 -2.04 -14.37
N MET A 97 -1.58 -2.47 -13.14
CA MET A 97 -0.25 -2.60 -12.55
C MET A 97 0.10 -4.06 -12.35
N ILE A 98 1.28 -4.46 -12.83
CA ILE A 98 1.84 -5.80 -12.64
C ILE A 98 2.91 -5.73 -11.56
N SER A 99 2.54 -6.11 -10.34
CA SER A 99 3.39 -6.10 -9.14
C SER A 99 2.79 -6.92 -8.01
N ALA A 100 3.65 -7.46 -7.16
CA ALA A 100 3.28 -8.04 -5.86
C ALA A 100 3.79 -7.17 -4.68
N SER A 101 3.97 -5.84 -4.88
CA SER A 101 4.36 -4.88 -3.85
C SER A 101 5.63 -5.32 -3.10
N HIS A 102 5.55 -5.55 -1.79
CA HIS A 102 6.68 -5.89 -0.92
C HIS A 102 7.07 -7.37 -0.91
N ASN A 103 6.37 -8.23 -1.66
CA ASN A 103 6.69 -9.66 -1.74
C ASN A 103 8.05 -9.90 -2.45
N PRO A 104 8.71 -11.05 -2.22
CA PRO A 104 9.91 -11.45 -2.95
C PRO A 104 9.70 -11.54 -4.47
N ALA A 105 10.78 -11.59 -5.24
CA ALA A 105 10.76 -11.66 -6.71
C ALA A 105 10.04 -12.89 -7.29
N LEU A 106 9.90 -13.95 -6.50
CA LEU A 106 9.18 -15.18 -6.86
C LEU A 106 7.69 -14.92 -7.14
N ASP A 107 7.08 -14.02 -6.38
CA ASP A 107 5.68 -13.65 -6.50
C ASP A 107 5.49 -12.54 -7.54
N ASN A 108 4.30 -12.48 -8.13
CA ASN A 108 3.83 -11.31 -8.86
C ASN A 108 2.32 -11.11 -8.66
N GLY A 109 1.78 -10.02 -9.21
CA GLY A 109 0.37 -9.69 -9.09
C GLY A 109 -0.12 -8.87 -10.27
N ILE A 110 -1.44 -8.82 -10.44
CA ILE A 110 -2.11 -7.97 -11.43
C ILE A 110 -3.22 -7.20 -10.72
N LYS A 111 -3.07 -5.88 -10.69
CA LYS A 111 -4.00 -4.93 -10.06
C LYS A 111 -4.68 -4.09 -11.12
N PHE A 112 -5.98 -3.91 -11.02
CA PHE A 112 -6.75 -3.08 -11.93
C PHE A 112 -7.21 -1.79 -11.28
N PHE A 113 -7.22 -0.72 -12.06
CA PHE A 113 -7.74 0.61 -11.70
C PHE A 113 -8.83 1.00 -12.68
N GLY A 114 -9.95 1.49 -12.17
CA GLY A 114 -11.00 2.07 -12.99
C GLY A 114 -10.60 3.43 -13.58
N GLY A 115 -11.39 3.97 -14.49
CA GLY A 115 -11.16 5.28 -15.11
C GLY A 115 -11.12 6.45 -14.12
N ASP A 116 -11.65 6.25 -12.91
CA ASP A 116 -11.56 7.19 -11.79
C ASP A 116 -10.24 7.09 -10.99
N GLY A 117 -9.36 6.18 -11.35
CA GLY A 117 -8.06 5.94 -10.72
C GLY A 117 -8.11 5.17 -9.40
N PHE A 118 -9.27 4.70 -8.98
CA PHE A 118 -9.40 3.82 -7.82
C PHE A 118 -9.25 2.35 -8.22
N LYS A 119 -8.86 1.50 -7.27
CA LYS A 119 -8.94 0.04 -7.44
C LYS A 119 -10.38 -0.38 -7.72
N LEU A 120 -10.55 -1.54 -8.38
CA LEU A 120 -11.89 -2.04 -8.70
C LEU A 120 -12.70 -2.31 -7.44
N ASP A 121 -14.03 -2.12 -7.56
CA ASP A 121 -14.98 -2.57 -6.57
C ASP A 121 -15.31 -4.06 -6.70
N ASP A 122 -15.91 -4.66 -5.65
CA ASP A 122 -16.28 -6.08 -5.63
C ASP A 122 -17.18 -6.50 -6.79
N ALA A 123 -18.05 -5.61 -7.26
CA ALA A 123 -18.98 -5.92 -8.34
C ALA A 123 -18.24 -6.14 -9.66
N ARG A 124 -17.27 -5.28 -9.96
CA ARG A 124 -16.43 -5.40 -11.16
C ARG A 124 -15.50 -6.62 -11.08
N GLU A 125 -14.89 -6.86 -9.91
CA GLU A 125 -14.09 -8.06 -9.69
C GLU A 125 -14.91 -9.33 -9.86
N ALA A 126 -16.12 -9.39 -9.32
CA ALA A 126 -17.02 -10.54 -9.49
C ALA A 126 -17.46 -10.76 -10.95
N GLU A 127 -17.66 -9.69 -11.74
CA GLU A 127 -17.94 -9.81 -13.18
C GLU A 127 -16.77 -10.45 -13.93
N ILE A 128 -15.54 -10.04 -13.62
CA ILE A 128 -14.33 -10.64 -14.20
C ILE A 128 -14.18 -12.10 -13.78
N GLU A 129 -14.38 -12.43 -12.51
CA GLU A 129 -14.31 -13.81 -12.01
C GLU A 129 -15.36 -14.71 -12.65
N ALA A 130 -16.56 -14.22 -12.87
CA ALA A 130 -17.61 -14.98 -13.55
C ALA A 130 -17.20 -15.35 -14.99
N LEU A 131 -16.48 -14.46 -15.69
CA LEU A 131 -15.94 -14.75 -17.02
C LEU A 131 -14.76 -15.72 -16.98
N LEU A 132 -13.90 -15.64 -15.94
CA LEU A 132 -12.79 -16.56 -15.72
C LEU A 132 -13.27 -18.01 -15.47
N ASP A 133 -14.38 -18.17 -14.76
CA ASP A 133 -14.98 -19.46 -14.41
C ASP A 133 -15.94 -19.98 -15.48
N ALA A 134 -16.26 -19.19 -16.52
CA ALA A 134 -17.14 -19.62 -17.59
C ALA A 134 -16.52 -20.78 -18.40
N ALA A 135 -17.35 -21.79 -18.71
CA ALA A 135 -16.90 -22.95 -19.46
C ALA A 135 -16.41 -22.61 -20.89
N GLU A 136 -16.96 -21.55 -21.49
CA GLU A 136 -16.61 -21.08 -22.83
C GLU A 136 -16.44 -19.56 -22.82
N ASP A 137 -15.44 -19.09 -23.57
CA ASP A 137 -15.24 -17.66 -23.85
C ASP A 137 -16.17 -17.22 -24.98
N THR A 138 -17.27 -16.58 -24.61
CA THR A 138 -18.29 -16.06 -25.53
C THR A 138 -18.10 -14.59 -25.90
N LEU A 139 -17.04 -13.95 -25.44
CA LEU A 139 -16.79 -12.52 -25.69
C LEU A 139 -16.53 -12.28 -27.20
N PRO A 140 -16.86 -11.08 -27.71
CA PRO A 140 -16.57 -10.70 -29.09
C PRO A 140 -15.09 -10.88 -29.44
N ARG A 141 -14.85 -11.29 -30.69
CA ARG A 141 -13.52 -11.43 -31.29
C ARG A 141 -13.44 -10.51 -32.50
N PRO A 142 -13.18 -9.21 -32.28
CA PRO A 142 -13.03 -8.28 -33.39
C PRO A 142 -11.85 -8.67 -34.26
N SER A 143 -11.89 -8.29 -35.53
CA SER A 143 -10.84 -8.54 -36.53
C SER A 143 -10.50 -7.26 -37.27
N ALA A 144 -9.40 -7.27 -38.01
CA ALA A 144 -8.91 -6.15 -38.80
C ALA A 144 -8.84 -4.84 -37.98
N GLU A 145 -9.53 -3.80 -38.43
CA GLU A 145 -9.58 -2.49 -37.73
C GLU A 145 -10.25 -2.55 -36.36
N GLY A 146 -10.92 -3.62 -36.01
CA GLY A 146 -11.53 -3.84 -34.71
C GLY A 146 -10.54 -4.34 -33.65
N LEU A 147 -9.34 -4.82 -34.05
CA LEU A 147 -8.32 -5.20 -33.07
C LEU A 147 -7.77 -3.99 -32.33
N GLY A 148 -7.36 -4.20 -31.08
CA GLY A 148 -6.66 -3.19 -30.29
C GLY A 148 -5.28 -2.86 -30.85
N THR A 149 -4.72 -1.75 -30.42
CA THR A 149 -3.39 -1.28 -30.80
C THR A 149 -2.49 -1.13 -29.58
N LEU A 150 -1.20 -1.31 -29.76
CA LEU A 150 -0.18 -1.15 -28.72
C LEU A 150 0.67 0.07 -29.01
N VAL A 151 0.85 0.91 -28.00
CA VAL A 151 1.66 2.12 -28.02
C VAL A 151 2.66 2.07 -26.85
N ASP A 152 3.95 2.20 -27.14
CA ASP A 152 4.93 2.45 -26.07
C ASP A 152 4.79 3.91 -25.61
N TYR A 153 4.63 4.13 -24.29
CA TYR A 153 4.33 5.45 -23.74
C TYR A 153 5.26 5.81 -22.55
N PRO A 154 6.58 5.95 -22.82
CA PRO A 154 7.55 6.29 -21.77
C PRO A 154 7.35 7.71 -21.20
N GLU A 155 6.59 8.57 -21.87
CA GLU A 155 6.25 9.91 -21.39
C GLU A 155 5.40 9.87 -20.10
N GLY A 156 4.71 8.78 -19.85
CA GLY A 156 3.90 8.59 -18.62
C GLY A 156 4.73 8.75 -17.36
N LEU A 157 5.92 8.14 -17.30
CA LEU A 157 6.84 8.28 -16.17
C LEU A 157 7.19 9.75 -15.91
N ARG A 158 7.57 10.49 -16.95
CA ARG A 158 7.95 11.90 -16.82
C ARG A 158 6.79 12.81 -16.41
N LYS A 159 5.56 12.48 -16.83
CA LYS A 159 4.37 13.23 -16.42
C LYS A 159 4.10 13.04 -14.92
N TYR A 160 4.24 11.81 -14.44
CA TYR A 160 4.10 11.51 -13.03
C TYR A 160 5.21 12.18 -12.19
N GLU A 161 6.49 12.05 -12.59
CA GLU A 161 7.62 12.75 -11.94
C GLU A 161 7.37 14.26 -11.82
N LYS A 162 7.00 14.90 -12.93
CA LYS A 162 6.71 16.35 -12.93
C LYS A 162 5.55 16.72 -12.02
N PHE A 163 4.49 15.91 -12.02
CA PHE A 163 3.39 16.14 -11.10
C PHE A 163 3.88 16.09 -9.64
N LEU A 164 4.62 15.07 -9.26
CA LEU A 164 5.14 14.93 -7.91
C LEU A 164 6.01 16.12 -7.50
N VAL A 165 6.91 16.56 -8.34
CA VAL A 165 7.76 17.75 -8.08
C VAL A 165 6.92 19.00 -7.83
N THR A 166 5.78 19.19 -8.53
CA THR A 166 4.90 20.35 -8.30
C THR A 166 4.22 20.36 -6.93
N THR A 167 4.17 19.22 -6.24
CA THR A 167 3.56 19.13 -4.91
C THR A 167 4.52 19.44 -3.77
N GLY A 168 5.82 19.50 -4.09
CA GLY A 168 6.91 19.71 -3.14
C GLY A 168 7.38 21.17 -3.07
N LEU A 169 8.47 21.35 -2.35
CA LEU A 169 9.21 22.62 -2.21
C LEU A 169 10.68 22.40 -2.54
N ASP A 170 11.41 23.49 -2.81
CA ASP A 170 12.86 23.46 -2.88
C ASP A 170 13.45 23.03 -1.53
N LEU A 171 14.21 21.93 -1.53
CA LEU A 171 14.80 21.35 -0.33
C LEU A 171 16.13 22.01 0.08
N GLY A 172 16.60 22.98 -0.71
CA GLY A 172 17.75 23.83 -0.34
C GLY A 172 19.06 23.06 -0.11
N GLY A 173 19.27 21.94 -0.78
CA GLY A 173 20.44 21.08 -0.59
C GLY A 173 20.31 20.13 0.61
N MET A 174 19.10 19.89 1.10
CA MET A 174 18.86 18.87 2.15
C MET A 174 19.44 17.53 1.70
N LYS A 175 20.20 16.88 2.57
CA LYS A 175 20.70 15.53 2.30
C LYS A 175 19.62 14.50 2.57
N VAL A 176 19.27 13.72 1.55
CA VAL A 176 18.23 12.69 1.57
C VAL A 176 18.84 11.35 1.20
N ALA A 177 18.66 10.35 2.06
CA ALA A 177 19.00 8.96 1.74
C ALA A 177 17.75 8.26 1.17
N LEU A 178 17.89 7.59 0.04
CA LEU A 178 16.82 6.86 -0.64
C LEU A 178 17.10 5.37 -0.65
N ASP A 179 16.08 4.57 -0.39
CA ASP A 179 16.07 3.13 -0.66
C ASP A 179 14.92 2.83 -1.63
N ALA A 180 15.29 2.55 -2.87
CA ALA A 180 14.33 2.29 -3.95
C ALA A 180 13.88 0.82 -4.04
N ALA A 181 14.23 -0.02 -3.06
CA ALA A 181 13.85 -1.44 -2.97
C ALA A 181 14.25 -2.29 -4.19
N ASN A 182 15.15 -1.83 -5.07
CA ASN A 182 15.33 -2.36 -6.43
C ASN A 182 14.00 -2.50 -7.19
N GLY A 183 13.00 -1.69 -6.85
CA GLY A 183 11.64 -1.70 -7.38
C GLY A 183 11.35 -0.53 -8.32
N ALA A 184 10.08 -0.19 -8.43
CA ALA A 184 9.62 0.86 -9.33
C ALA A 184 10.14 2.27 -8.97
N ALA A 185 10.49 2.52 -7.70
CA ALA A 185 11.12 3.77 -7.28
C ALA A 185 12.51 3.98 -7.87
N ALA A 186 13.21 2.93 -8.31
CA ALA A 186 14.56 3.01 -8.86
C ALA A 186 14.65 3.86 -10.13
N VAL A 187 13.54 3.99 -10.90
CA VAL A 187 13.52 4.78 -12.12
C VAL A 187 13.10 6.25 -11.91
N SER A 188 12.53 6.59 -10.74
CA SER A 188 11.89 7.91 -10.51
C SER A 188 12.41 8.65 -9.27
N ALA A 189 12.55 7.99 -8.12
CA ALA A 189 12.77 8.67 -6.85
C ALA A 189 13.97 9.60 -6.85
N ARG A 190 15.11 9.15 -7.39
CA ARG A 190 16.31 9.96 -7.49
C ARG A 190 16.09 11.24 -8.30
N ASN A 191 15.42 11.15 -9.46
CA ASN A 191 15.18 12.30 -10.33
C ASN A 191 14.27 13.32 -9.63
N ILE A 192 13.20 12.85 -8.99
CA ILE A 192 12.25 13.70 -8.26
C ILE A 192 12.96 14.52 -7.17
N PHE A 193 13.78 13.87 -6.34
CA PHE A 193 14.45 14.56 -5.23
C PHE A 193 15.60 15.47 -5.72
N LEU A 194 16.28 15.13 -6.84
CA LEU A 194 17.21 16.04 -7.50
C LEU A 194 16.51 17.30 -8.05
N ASP A 195 15.33 17.11 -8.68
CA ASP A 195 14.52 18.23 -9.20
C ASP A 195 13.98 19.12 -8.05
N LEU A 196 13.83 18.57 -6.84
CA LEU A 196 13.53 19.30 -5.61
C LEU A 196 14.79 19.91 -4.93
N ASN A 197 15.94 19.88 -5.59
CA ASN A 197 17.21 20.44 -5.08
C ASN A 197 17.71 19.76 -3.80
N ALA A 198 17.61 18.42 -3.70
CA ALA A 198 18.21 17.62 -2.63
C ALA A 198 19.61 17.10 -3.01
N GLU A 199 20.46 16.85 -2.02
CA GLU A 199 21.66 16.02 -2.15
C GLU A 199 21.31 14.56 -1.84
N ILE A 200 21.63 13.62 -2.74
CA ILE A 200 21.11 12.25 -2.68
C ILE A 200 22.21 11.23 -2.37
N ALA A 201 21.97 10.40 -1.35
CA ALA A 201 22.59 9.09 -1.17
C ALA A 201 21.54 8.02 -1.51
N VAL A 202 21.90 6.96 -2.24
CA VAL A 202 20.91 5.97 -2.69
C VAL A 202 21.41 4.54 -2.57
N ILE A 203 20.49 3.64 -2.17
CA ILE A 203 20.63 2.18 -2.23
C ILE A 203 19.39 1.59 -2.90
N GLY A 204 19.46 0.31 -3.26
CA GLY A 204 18.32 -0.39 -3.87
C GLY A 204 17.89 0.20 -5.23
N ASP A 205 18.80 0.79 -5.99
CA ASP A 205 18.52 1.44 -7.29
C ASP A 205 19.12 0.70 -8.51
N GLN A 206 19.54 -0.58 -8.31
CA GLN A 206 20.15 -1.42 -9.34
C GLN A 206 19.34 -2.72 -9.53
N PRO A 207 18.11 -2.63 -10.08
CA PRO A 207 17.26 -3.79 -10.25
C PRO A 207 17.84 -4.76 -11.29
N ASP A 208 17.90 -6.06 -10.95
CA ASP A 208 18.30 -7.15 -11.85
C ASP A 208 17.16 -8.12 -12.20
N GLY A 209 15.94 -7.81 -11.73
CA GLY A 209 14.75 -8.62 -11.92
C GLY A 209 14.50 -9.65 -10.83
N LEU A 210 15.47 -9.94 -9.97
CA LEU A 210 15.40 -10.95 -8.91
C LEU A 210 15.67 -10.38 -7.52
N ASN A 211 16.21 -9.17 -7.45
CA ASN A 211 16.64 -8.52 -6.19
C ASN A 211 15.64 -7.52 -5.60
N ILE A 212 14.43 -7.41 -6.15
CA ILE A 212 13.39 -6.54 -5.60
C ILE A 212 13.05 -6.92 -4.16
N ASN A 213 13.02 -5.93 -3.24
CA ASN A 213 12.79 -6.08 -1.80
C ASN A 213 13.80 -7.02 -1.07
N ALA A 214 14.88 -7.44 -1.70
CA ALA A 214 15.83 -8.39 -1.11
C ALA A 214 16.77 -7.69 -0.14
N GLY A 215 16.40 -7.65 1.14
CA GLY A 215 17.18 -6.99 2.21
C GLY A 215 17.25 -5.47 2.08
N VAL A 216 16.36 -4.86 1.31
CA VAL A 216 16.20 -3.43 1.08
C VAL A 216 14.72 -3.07 1.05
N GLY A 217 14.41 -1.78 1.06
CA GLY A 217 13.05 -1.25 0.97
C GLY A 217 12.33 -1.18 2.32
N SER A 218 11.04 -0.82 2.26
CA SER A 218 10.22 -0.47 3.43
C SER A 218 10.08 -1.59 4.48
N THR A 219 10.27 -2.86 4.09
CA THR A 219 10.22 -4.01 5.00
C THR A 219 11.60 -4.41 5.57
N HIS A 220 12.68 -3.82 5.06
CA HIS A 220 14.07 -4.08 5.47
C HIS A 220 14.86 -2.76 5.56
N PRO A 221 14.53 -1.86 6.50
CA PRO A 221 15.08 -0.51 6.57
C PRO A 221 16.51 -0.46 7.15
N GLU A 222 17.11 -1.58 7.57
CA GLU A 222 18.38 -1.62 8.30
C GLU A 222 19.53 -1.02 7.49
N GLN A 223 19.56 -1.26 6.18
CA GLN A 223 20.58 -0.69 5.30
C GLN A 223 20.39 0.82 5.12
N LEU A 224 19.12 1.30 5.03
CA LEU A 224 18.81 2.72 4.98
C LEU A 224 19.18 3.42 6.28
N GLN A 225 18.92 2.83 7.45
CA GLN A 225 19.32 3.35 8.75
C GLN A 225 20.85 3.54 8.84
N ALA A 226 21.62 2.58 8.32
CA ALA A 226 23.07 2.70 8.24
C ALA A 226 23.48 3.83 7.28
N LEU A 227 22.89 3.89 6.09
CA LEU A 227 23.18 4.91 5.07
C LEU A 227 22.89 6.33 5.60
N VAL A 228 21.78 6.54 6.32
CA VAL A 228 21.43 7.84 6.92
C VAL A 228 22.54 8.31 7.86
N ARG A 229 22.99 7.43 8.78
CA ARG A 229 24.06 7.75 9.73
C ARG A 229 25.41 8.00 9.06
N GLU A 230 25.77 7.19 8.06
CA GLU A 230 27.05 7.29 7.36
C GLU A 230 27.15 8.52 6.45
N SER A 231 26.05 8.87 5.76
CA SER A 231 26.00 10.03 4.85
C SER A 231 25.74 11.34 5.57
N GLY A 232 25.26 11.29 6.81
CA GLY A 232 24.75 12.46 7.54
C GLY A 232 23.50 13.04 6.88
N SER A 233 22.61 12.18 6.36
CA SER A 233 21.36 12.60 5.76
C SER A 233 20.39 13.10 6.82
N ALA A 234 19.61 14.14 6.47
CA ALA A 234 18.58 14.69 7.34
C ALA A 234 17.35 13.77 7.44
N ILE A 235 17.17 12.90 6.46
CA ILE A 235 16.06 11.95 6.35
C ILE A 235 16.45 10.78 5.46
N GLY A 236 15.98 9.57 5.80
CA GLY A 236 15.96 8.39 4.95
C GLY A 236 14.54 8.06 4.50
N LEU A 237 14.37 7.59 3.27
CA LEU A 237 13.09 7.29 2.64
C LEU A 237 13.16 5.92 1.97
N ALA A 238 12.52 4.90 2.55
CA ALA A 238 12.43 3.55 2.01
C ALA A 238 11.06 3.32 1.37
N PHE A 239 11.08 2.93 0.11
CA PHE A 239 9.89 2.53 -0.64
C PHE A 239 9.75 1.01 -0.64
N ASP A 240 8.60 0.48 -1.05
CA ASP A 240 8.44 -0.93 -1.40
C ASP A 240 8.51 -1.14 -2.92
N GLY A 241 8.38 -2.39 -3.36
CA GLY A 241 8.66 -2.77 -4.75
C GLY A 241 7.86 -2.03 -5.81
N ASP A 242 6.62 -1.61 -5.53
CA ASP A 242 5.79 -0.81 -6.44
C ASP A 242 5.56 0.63 -5.95
N SER A 243 6.29 1.02 -4.89
CA SER A 243 6.39 2.40 -4.39
C SER A 243 5.06 3.02 -3.94
N ASP A 244 4.12 2.19 -3.48
CA ASP A 244 2.87 2.65 -2.89
C ASP A 244 2.98 2.89 -1.37
N ARG A 245 4.14 2.53 -0.76
CA ARG A 245 4.45 2.69 0.66
C ARG A 245 5.71 3.52 0.89
N LEU A 246 5.75 4.16 2.06
CA LEU A 246 6.91 4.86 2.60
C LEU A 246 7.15 4.47 4.06
N ILE A 247 8.35 4.04 4.38
CA ILE A 247 8.90 4.05 5.73
C ILE A 247 10.05 5.05 5.76
N ALA A 248 10.00 6.01 6.68
CA ALA A 248 11.05 7.00 6.82
C ALA A 248 12.01 6.63 7.96
N VAL A 249 13.19 7.23 7.91
CA VAL A 249 14.25 7.11 8.93
C VAL A 249 14.71 8.52 9.27
N ASP A 250 14.77 8.86 10.55
CA ASP A 250 15.24 10.16 10.99
C ASP A 250 16.77 10.28 10.95
N GLU A 251 17.29 11.45 11.20
CA GLU A 251 18.72 11.76 11.16
C GLU A 251 19.57 10.97 12.19
N ASN A 252 18.93 10.36 13.20
CA ASN A 252 19.58 9.49 14.18
C ASN A 252 19.61 8.02 13.70
N GLY A 253 18.84 7.70 12.66
CA GLY A 253 18.67 6.36 12.16
C GLY A 253 17.50 5.62 12.80
N ASP A 254 16.57 6.33 13.44
CA ASP A 254 15.37 5.74 14.03
C ASP A 254 14.22 5.70 13.02
N ILE A 255 13.42 4.62 13.08
CA ILE A 255 12.30 4.40 12.15
C ILE A 255 11.14 5.36 12.45
N VAL A 256 10.63 5.96 11.40
CA VAL A 256 9.40 6.76 11.38
C VAL A 256 8.41 6.05 10.46
N ASP A 257 7.52 5.25 11.08
CA ASP A 257 6.54 4.41 10.38
C ASP A 257 5.35 5.19 9.83
N GLY A 258 4.43 4.51 9.16
CA GLY A 258 3.24 5.14 8.57
C GLY A 258 2.37 5.89 9.57
N ASP A 259 2.25 5.43 10.81
CA ASP A 259 1.48 6.11 11.85
C ASP A 259 2.11 7.46 12.21
N LYS A 260 3.44 7.48 12.43
CA LYS A 260 4.17 8.73 12.69
C LYS A 260 4.12 9.67 11.49
N VAL A 261 4.26 9.15 10.27
CA VAL A 261 4.16 9.93 9.03
C VAL A 261 2.77 10.56 8.90
N MET A 262 1.70 9.78 9.09
CA MET A 262 0.33 10.29 9.08
C MET A 262 0.09 11.35 10.17
N TYR A 263 0.64 11.16 11.37
CA TYR A 263 0.55 12.16 12.43
C TYR A 263 1.22 13.47 12.04
N ILE A 264 2.46 13.41 11.54
CA ILE A 264 3.23 14.61 11.16
C ILE A 264 2.52 15.40 10.07
N ILE A 265 2.11 14.72 8.97
CA ILE A 265 1.40 15.36 7.86
C ILE A 265 0.03 15.85 8.32
N GLY A 266 -0.72 15.02 9.06
CA GLY A 266 -2.07 15.35 9.51
C GLY A 266 -2.11 16.53 10.49
N LYS A 267 -1.18 16.60 11.45
CA LYS A 267 -1.04 17.73 12.35
C LYS A 267 -0.74 19.02 11.59
N TYR A 268 0.19 18.95 10.62
CA TYR A 268 0.53 20.08 9.78
C TYR A 268 -0.68 20.57 8.96
N LEU A 269 -1.42 19.67 8.31
CA LEU A 269 -2.64 20.01 7.57
C LEU A 269 -3.74 20.57 8.50
N SER A 270 -3.90 19.99 9.69
CA SER A 270 -4.86 20.47 10.68
C SER A 270 -4.55 21.92 11.12
N GLN A 271 -3.28 22.22 11.39
CA GLN A 271 -2.86 23.58 11.77
C GLN A 271 -3.07 24.62 10.67
N LYS A 272 -3.02 24.18 9.39
CA LYS A 272 -3.34 25.03 8.22
C LYS A 272 -4.82 25.11 7.91
N GLY A 273 -5.66 24.31 8.55
CA GLY A 273 -7.08 24.21 8.24
C GLY A 273 -7.36 23.46 6.94
N GLU A 274 -6.38 22.65 6.47
CA GLU A 274 -6.40 21.88 5.23
C GLU A 274 -6.74 20.39 5.45
N LEU A 275 -6.78 19.91 6.71
CA LEU A 275 -7.23 18.55 7.02
C LEU A 275 -8.75 18.48 6.97
N ALA A 276 -9.28 17.79 5.99
CA ALA A 276 -10.72 17.69 5.75
C ALA A 276 -11.47 17.13 6.99
N LYS A 277 -12.42 17.89 7.50
CA LYS A 277 -13.18 17.58 8.73
C LYS A 277 -12.29 17.32 9.95
N ASN A 278 -11.06 17.80 9.91
CA ASN A 278 -10.04 17.57 10.94
C ASN A 278 -9.91 16.08 11.33
N THR A 279 -9.92 15.18 10.33
CA THR A 279 -10.01 13.73 10.54
C THR A 279 -8.96 12.99 9.70
N ILE A 280 -8.27 12.01 10.33
CA ILE A 280 -7.39 11.04 9.67
C ILE A 280 -8.10 9.68 9.65
N VAL A 281 -8.09 9.01 8.49
CA VAL A 281 -8.59 7.63 8.37
C VAL A 281 -7.43 6.66 8.62
N THR A 282 -7.64 5.69 9.50
CA THR A 282 -6.63 4.70 9.90
C THR A 282 -7.25 3.32 10.06
N THR A 283 -6.45 2.32 10.37
CA THR A 283 -6.96 0.95 10.59
C THR A 283 -6.87 0.54 12.06
N VAL A 284 -7.52 -0.57 12.38
CA VAL A 284 -7.41 -1.19 13.72
C VAL A 284 -5.98 -1.63 14.07
N MET A 285 -5.04 -1.60 13.13
CA MET A 285 -3.62 -1.93 13.38
C MET A 285 -2.78 -0.73 13.78
N SER A 286 -3.26 0.51 13.58
CA SER A 286 -2.52 1.71 14.02
C SER A 286 -2.26 1.71 15.51
N ASN A 287 -1.06 2.09 15.89
CA ASN A 287 -0.56 2.03 17.27
C ASN A 287 -1.37 2.91 18.23
N LEU A 288 -1.58 2.43 19.45
CA LEU A 288 -2.28 3.20 20.49
C LEU A 288 -1.65 4.57 20.75
N GLY A 289 -0.32 4.67 20.66
CA GLY A 289 0.39 5.92 20.81
C GLY A 289 0.04 6.96 19.75
N PHE A 290 -0.17 6.53 18.50
CA PHE A 290 -0.69 7.38 17.43
C PHE A 290 -2.09 7.90 17.76
N HIS A 291 -3.00 7.01 18.19
CA HIS A 291 -4.34 7.43 18.60
C HIS A 291 -4.33 8.44 19.75
N LYS A 292 -3.49 8.24 20.78
CA LYS A 292 -3.33 9.17 21.90
C LYS A 292 -2.73 10.52 21.45
N ALA A 293 -1.81 10.49 20.50
CA ALA A 293 -1.22 11.71 19.94
C ALA A 293 -2.28 12.54 19.17
N LEU A 294 -3.13 11.90 18.37
CA LEU A 294 -4.24 12.58 17.70
C LEU A 294 -5.23 13.18 18.69
N ASP A 295 -5.62 12.44 19.74
CA ASP A 295 -6.52 12.92 20.78
C ASP A 295 -5.96 14.18 21.49
N ARG A 296 -4.64 14.21 21.76
CA ARG A 296 -3.96 15.35 22.36
C ARG A 296 -4.02 16.61 21.49
N GLU A 297 -3.94 16.44 20.17
CA GLU A 297 -4.01 17.54 19.19
C GLU A 297 -5.47 17.93 18.83
N GLY A 298 -6.45 17.19 19.32
CA GLY A 298 -7.86 17.38 18.94
C GLY A 298 -8.17 17.00 17.49
N ILE A 299 -7.37 16.09 16.90
CA ILE A 299 -7.58 15.56 15.57
C ILE A 299 -8.45 14.31 15.67
N ASN A 300 -9.54 14.28 14.89
CA ASN A 300 -10.43 13.13 14.86
C ASN A 300 -9.80 11.96 14.09
N LYS A 301 -10.26 10.76 14.38
CA LYS A 301 -9.87 9.52 13.70
C LYS A 301 -11.08 8.73 13.26
N ALA A 302 -11.04 8.20 12.04
CA ALA A 302 -11.97 7.20 11.53
C ALA A 302 -11.20 5.88 11.40
N VAL A 303 -11.60 4.86 12.18
CA VAL A 303 -10.88 3.58 12.27
C VAL A 303 -11.60 2.53 11.45
N THR A 304 -10.90 1.91 10.51
CA THR A 304 -11.42 0.87 9.61
C THR A 304 -10.81 -0.50 9.91
N ALA A 305 -11.33 -1.54 9.26
CA ALA A 305 -10.66 -2.82 9.18
C ALA A 305 -9.32 -2.70 8.43
N VAL A 306 -8.45 -3.72 8.56
CA VAL A 306 -7.15 -3.78 7.87
C VAL A 306 -7.35 -3.95 6.37
N GLY A 307 -6.67 -3.13 5.60
CA GLY A 307 -6.65 -3.12 4.14
C GLY A 307 -6.90 -1.72 3.59
N ASP A 308 -6.05 -1.31 2.67
CA ASP A 308 -6.10 0.00 2.01
C ASP A 308 -7.46 0.31 1.37
N ARG A 309 -8.13 -0.70 0.85
CA ARG A 309 -9.47 -0.62 0.29
C ARG A 309 -10.47 -0.02 1.28
N TYR A 310 -10.49 -0.49 2.53
CA TYR A 310 -11.41 0.02 3.56
C TYR A 310 -11.08 1.46 3.94
N VAL A 311 -9.80 1.81 3.95
CA VAL A 311 -9.34 3.19 4.17
C VAL A 311 -9.85 4.10 3.05
N VAL A 312 -9.66 3.71 1.80
CA VAL A 312 -10.14 4.47 0.62
C VAL A 312 -11.66 4.63 0.62
N GLU A 313 -12.41 3.55 0.88
CA GLU A 313 -13.86 3.58 0.94
C GLU A 313 -14.38 4.57 2.00
N GLU A 314 -13.78 4.55 3.21
CA GLU A 314 -14.14 5.46 4.29
C GLU A 314 -13.80 6.91 3.94
N MET A 315 -12.62 7.15 3.31
CA MET A 315 -12.22 8.47 2.83
C MET A 315 -13.19 9.01 1.79
N ARG A 316 -13.54 8.21 0.77
CA ARG A 316 -14.49 8.61 -0.29
C ARG A 316 -15.87 8.90 0.25
N LYS A 317 -16.40 8.03 1.09
CA LYS A 317 -17.75 8.13 1.67
C LYS A 317 -17.93 9.40 2.48
N ASN A 318 -16.91 9.79 3.22
CA ASN A 318 -16.98 10.90 4.15
C ASN A 318 -16.25 12.16 3.67
N GLY A 319 -15.52 12.10 2.55
CA GLY A 319 -14.76 13.24 2.03
C GLY A 319 -13.57 13.61 2.90
N TYR A 320 -12.86 12.61 3.44
CA TYR A 320 -11.59 12.79 4.15
C TYR A 320 -10.43 12.81 3.13
N ASN A 321 -9.39 13.58 3.40
CA ASN A 321 -8.28 13.76 2.46
C ASN A 321 -6.95 13.14 2.92
N LEU A 322 -6.85 12.64 4.15
CA LEU A 322 -5.68 11.93 4.65
C LEU A 322 -6.08 10.61 5.31
N GLY A 323 -5.42 9.53 4.95
CA GLY A 323 -5.60 8.23 5.58
C GLY A 323 -4.49 7.26 5.21
N GLY A 324 -4.45 6.10 5.87
CA GLY A 324 -3.44 5.09 5.56
C GLY A 324 -3.27 4.04 6.65
N GLU A 325 -2.13 3.38 6.59
CA GLU A 325 -1.78 2.26 7.44
C GLU A 325 -0.38 2.44 8.03
N GLN A 326 -0.12 1.83 9.20
CA GLN A 326 1.19 1.79 9.83
C GLN A 326 2.29 1.25 8.90
N SER A 327 1.93 0.36 7.97
CA SER A 327 2.83 -0.21 6.96
C SER A 327 3.44 0.83 5.99
N GLY A 328 3.01 2.10 6.08
CA GLY A 328 3.49 3.18 5.23
C GLY A 328 2.64 3.44 3.98
N HIS A 329 1.54 2.71 3.78
CA HIS A 329 0.59 3.00 2.71
C HIS A 329 -0.25 4.22 3.10
N VAL A 330 0.18 5.41 2.68
CA VAL A 330 -0.45 6.69 3.01
C VAL A 330 -1.10 7.30 1.78
N ILE A 331 -2.35 7.71 1.93
CA ILE A 331 -3.19 8.28 0.88
C ILE A 331 -3.43 9.74 1.19
N ILE A 332 -3.08 10.61 0.25
CA ILE A 332 -3.35 12.05 0.30
C ILE A 332 -4.28 12.36 -0.88
N MET A 333 -5.60 12.30 -0.61
CA MET A 333 -6.65 12.28 -1.64
C MET A 333 -6.70 13.55 -2.49
N ASP A 334 -6.16 14.66 -1.98
CA ASP A 334 -6.04 15.91 -2.74
C ASP A 334 -5.12 15.77 -3.96
N TYR A 335 -4.21 14.79 -3.95
CA TYR A 335 -3.24 14.55 -5.00
C TYR A 335 -3.43 13.23 -5.72
N ASN A 336 -3.66 12.13 -4.99
CA ASN A 336 -3.79 10.80 -5.59
C ASN A 336 -4.85 9.95 -4.89
N THR A 337 -5.39 8.95 -5.59
CA THR A 337 -6.51 8.12 -5.14
C THR A 337 -6.10 6.79 -4.51
N THR A 338 -4.81 6.56 -4.36
CA THR A 338 -4.20 5.38 -3.73
C THR A 338 -2.99 5.81 -2.92
N GLY A 339 -2.44 4.92 -2.11
CA GLY A 339 -1.17 5.14 -1.43
C GLY A 339 -0.06 5.47 -2.42
N ASP A 340 0.76 6.46 -2.05
CA ASP A 340 1.82 6.98 -2.88
C ASP A 340 3.03 7.28 -2.01
N GLY A 341 4.01 6.37 -2.02
CA GLY A 341 5.20 6.48 -1.18
C GLY A 341 6.04 7.71 -1.53
N GLN A 342 6.19 8.03 -2.83
CA GLN A 342 7.00 9.15 -3.27
C GLN A 342 6.30 10.50 -2.98
N LEU A 343 5.00 10.60 -3.18
CA LEU A 343 4.20 11.75 -2.77
C LEU A 343 4.28 11.96 -1.25
N THR A 344 4.11 10.90 -0.48
CA THR A 344 4.18 10.95 0.98
C THR A 344 5.54 11.44 1.46
N ALA A 345 6.63 10.96 0.84
CA ALA A 345 7.99 11.42 1.10
C ALA A 345 8.18 12.92 0.83
N ILE A 346 7.64 13.40 -0.28
CA ILE A 346 7.66 14.83 -0.63
C ILE A 346 6.87 15.66 0.39
N GLN A 347 5.67 15.22 0.77
CA GLN A 347 4.88 15.95 1.76
C GLN A 347 5.54 15.94 3.14
N LEU A 348 6.19 14.85 3.54
CA LEU A 348 6.94 14.78 4.79
C LEU A 348 8.13 15.75 4.79
N THR A 349 8.93 15.77 3.72
CA THR A 349 10.06 16.72 3.58
C THR A 349 9.59 18.17 3.53
N LYS A 350 8.43 18.43 2.90
CA LYS A 350 7.79 19.75 2.91
C LYS A 350 7.46 20.21 4.33
N VAL A 351 6.92 19.32 5.18
CA VAL A 351 6.66 19.67 6.59
C VAL A 351 7.96 20.03 7.31
N MET A 352 9.05 19.28 7.10
CA MET A 352 10.37 19.59 7.68
C MET A 352 10.86 20.98 7.28
N VAL A 353 10.80 21.31 5.98
CA VAL A 353 11.22 22.62 5.44
C VAL A 353 10.38 23.75 6.04
N GLU A 354 9.06 23.65 6.01
CA GLU A 354 8.17 24.73 6.46
C GLU A 354 8.18 24.94 7.99
N THR A 355 8.42 23.88 8.75
CA THR A 355 8.50 23.98 10.21
C THR A 355 9.90 24.29 10.73
N GLY A 356 10.93 24.04 9.91
CA GLY A 356 12.33 24.13 10.31
C GLY A 356 12.75 23.10 11.37
N LYS A 357 11.94 22.05 11.57
CA LYS A 357 12.20 20.96 12.54
C LYS A 357 12.85 19.77 11.87
N SER A 358 13.71 19.06 12.62
CA SER A 358 14.21 17.77 12.19
C SER A 358 13.10 16.71 12.22
N LEU A 359 13.34 15.57 11.51
CA LEU A 359 12.35 14.49 11.51
C LEU A 359 12.21 13.86 12.89
N SER A 360 13.30 13.72 13.66
CA SER A 360 13.25 13.20 15.02
C SER A 360 12.42 14.08 15.96
N GLU A 361 12.53 15.42 15.84
CA GLU A 361 11.71 16.36 16.63
C GLU A 361 10.22 16.22 16.31
N LEU A 362 9.86 16.05 15.03
CA LEU A 362 8.47 15.85 14.59
C LEU A 362 7.94 14.48 15.05
N ALA A 363 8.74 13.43 14.93
CA ALA A 363 8.37 12.05 15.27
C ALA A 363 8.29 11.80 16.78
N ALA A 364 9.07 12.55 17.61
CA ALA A 364 9.07 12.42 19.06
C ALA A 364 7.71 12.74 19.72
N GLU A 365 6.83 13.43 19.00
CA GLU A 365 5.49 13.74 19.49
C GLU A 365 4.57 12.51 19.56
N VAL A 366 4.93 11.39 18.88
CA VAL A 366 4.21 10.11 18.93
C VAL A 366 5.02 9.08 19.69
N THR A 367 4.57 8.72 20.88
CA THR A 367 5.16 7.63 21.66
C THR A 367 4.63 6.30 21.13
N ILE A 368 5.48 5.45 20.60
CA ILE A 368 5.07 4.11 20.15
C ILE A 368 4.95 3.18 21.37
N TYR A 369 3.80 2.55 21.48
CA TYR A 369 3.55 1.49 22.46
C TYR A 369 4.14 0.18 21.94
N PRO A 370 4.95 -0.54 22.74
CA PRO A 370 5.33 -1.91 22.44
C PRO A 370 4.14 -2.76 22.03
N GLN A 371 4.33 -3.62 21.03
CA GLN A 371 3.27 -4.44 20.44
C GLN A 371 3.78 -5.86 20.24
N LYS A 372 2.95 -6.85 20.56
CA LYS A 372 3.21 -8.25 20.22
C LYS A 372 1.94 -8.87 19.63
N LEU A 373 2.13 -9.61 18.53
CA LEU A 373 1.08 -10.37 17.86
C LEU A 373 1.43 -11.85 17.87
N VAL A 374 0.49 -12.68 18.35
CA VAL A 374 0.59 -14.14 18.38
C VAL A 374 -0.47 -14.73 17.45
N ASN A 375 -0.03 -15.59 16.54
CA ASN A 375 -0.90 -16.36 15.67
C ASN A 375 -1.17 -17.73 16.30
N ILE A 376 -2.46 -18.09 16.43
CA ILE A 376 -2.90 -19.37 17.02
C ILE A 376 -3.66 -20.13 15.95
N ARG A 377 -3.26 -21.37 15.67
CA ARG A 377 -3.96 -22.24 14.72
C ARG A 377 -5.28 -22.69 15.32
N VAL A 378 -6.37 -22.49 14.57
CA VAL A 378 -7.73 -22.85 14.97
C VAL A 378 -8.47 -23.46 13.78
N GLU A 379 -9.55 -24.20 14.04
CA GLU A 379 -10.42 -24.64 12.94
C GLU A 379 -11.08 -23.44 12.25
N ASN A 380 -11.17 -23.48 10.91
CA ASN A 380 -11.82 -22.41 10.13
C ASN A 380 -13.25 -22.13 10.57
N SER A 381 -13.98 -23.16 11.01
CA SER A 381 -15.35 -23.06 11.52
C SER A 381 -15.48 -22.31 12.85
N LEU A 382 -14.38 -22.22 13.61
CA LEU A 382 -14.35 -21.63 14.96
C LEU A 382 -13.69 -20.25 14.99
N LYS A 383 -12.82 -19.91 14.01
CA LYS A 383 -12.07 -18.65 14.05
C LYS A 383 -12.97 -17.41 14.14
N ASP A 384 -14.07 -17.38 13.39
CA ASP A 384 -14.99 -16.24 13.36
C ASP A 384 -15.92 -16.20 14.60
N LYS A 385 -16.01 -17.32 15.33
CA LYS A 385 -16.80 -17.47 16.55
C LYS A 385 -15.98 -17.40 17.83
N ALA A 386 -14.70 -17.15 17.75
CA ALA A 386 -13.80 -17.13 18.91
C ALA A 386 -14.30 -16.22 20.03
N MET A 387 -14.88 -15.07 19.69
CA MET A 387 -15.43 -14.11 20.65
C MET A 387 -16.76 -14.57 21.28
N GLU A 388 -17.42 -15.60 20.74
CA GLU A 388 -18.61 -16.21 21.32
C GLU A 388 -18.26 -17.26 22.43
N VAL A 389 -16.96 -17.63 22.53
CA VAL A 389 -16.46 -18.54 23.58
C VAL A 389 -16.37 -17.79 24.90
N PRO A 390 -17.16 -18.17 25.95
CA PRO A 390 -17.24 -17.34 27.16
C PRO A 390 -15.91 -17.14 27.87
N ALA A 391 -15.02 -18.14 27.87
CA ALA A 391 -13.72 -18.06 28.52
C ALA A 391 -12.81 -17.04 27.79
N ILE A 392 -12.85 -17.00 26.46
CA ILE A 392 -12.07 -16.06 25.66
C ILE A 392 -12.58 -14.62 25.87
N ALA A 393 -13.89 -14.42 25.80
CA ALA A 393 -14.46 -13.10 26.05
C ALA A 393 -14.13 -12.60 27.47
N ALA A 394 -14.26 -13.45 28.48
CA ALA A 394 -13.98 -13.09 29.87
C ALA A 394 -12.51 -12.76 30.15
N ILE A 395 -11.55 -13.47 29.53
CA ILE A 395 -10.13 -13.16 29.73
C ILE A 395 -9.76 -11.85 29.04
N ILE A 396 -10.33 -11.54 27.87
CA ILE A 396 -10.10 -10.27 27.17
C ILE A 396 -10.61 -9.11 28.05
N GLU A 397 -11.87 -9.19 28.51
CA GLU A 397 -12.47 -8.18 29.38
C GLU A 397 -11.64 -7.94 30.65
N LYS A 398 -11.15 -9.04 31.28
CA LYS A 398 -10.29 -8.95 32.44
C LYS A 398 -8.97 -8.22 32.15
N MET A 399 -8.30 -8.58 31.06
CA MET A 399 -7.02 -7.94 30.69
C MET A 399 -7.21 -6.49 30.29
N GLU A 400 -8.26 -6.12 29.56
CA GLU A 400 -8.61 -4.74 29.26
C GLU A 400 -8.86 -3.91 30.52
N ALA A 401 -9.55 -4.48 31.50
CA ALA A 401 -9.78 -3.82 32.78
C ALA A 401 -8.47 -3.60 33.56
N GLU A 402 -7.53 -4.55 33.53
CA GLU A 402 -6.20 -4.42 34.16
C GLU A 402 -5.34 -3.33 33.48
N MET A 403 -5.44 -3.18 32.15
CA MET A 403 -4.74 -2.12 31.39
C MET A 403 -5.20 -0.70 31.78
N ALA A 404 -6.41 -0.54 32.28
CA ALA A 404 -6.97 0.73 32.72
C ALA A 404 -6.83 1.88 31.70
N GLY A 405 -6.96 1.57 30.38
CA GLY A 405 -6.79 2.51 29.27
C GLY A 405 -5.34 2.82 28.87
N ASN A 406 -4.35 2.19 29.51
CA ASN A 406 -2.94 2.30 29.14
C ASN A 406 -2.45 1.19 28.22
N GLY A 407 -3.35 0.44 27.63
CA GLY A 407 -3.05 -0.62 26.69
C GLY A 407 -4.24 -0.89 25.78
N ARG A 408 -4.05 -1.82 24.86
CA ARG A 408 -5.09 -2.27 23.92
C ARG A 408 -4.92 -3.74 23.62
N ILE A 409 -6.02 -4.43 23.47
CA ILE A 409 -6.09 -5.82 23.00
C ILE A 409 -6.86 -5.84 21.68
N LEU A 410 -6.37 -6.63 20.73
CA LEU A 410 -7.06 -6.89 19.47
C LEU A 410 -7.01 -8.40 19.19
N VAL A 411 -8.18 -9.05 19.21
CA VAL A 411 -8.33 -10.46 18.82
C VAL A 411 -9.17 -10.51 17.55
N ARG A 412 -8.60 -11.08 16.48
CA ARG A 412 -9.29 -11.13 15.19
C ARG A 412 -8.94 -12.40 14.39
N PRO A 413 -9.88 -12.91 13.58
CA PRO A 413 -9.57 -14.00 12.65
C PRO A 413 -8.64 -13.50 11.53
N SER A 414 -7.81 -14.43 11.00
CA SER A 414 -7.11 -14.20 9.74
C SER A 414 -8.11 -14.33 8.57
N GLY A 415 -8.04 -13.41 7.60
CA GLY A 415 -8.90 -13.46 6.42
C GLY A 415 -8.60 -14.65 5.51
N THR A 416 -7.33 -15.09 5.44
CA THR A 416 -6.85 -16.10 4.48
C THR A 416 -6.43 -17.42 5.10
N GLU A 417 -6.04 -17.42 6.38
CA GLU A 417 -5.46 -18.59 7.06
C GLU A 417 -6.34 -19.10 8.19
N PRO A 418 -6.24 -20.38 8.60
CA PRO A 418 -6.95 -20.94 9.75
C PRO A 418 -6.29 -20.49 11.06
N LEU A 419 -6.19 -19.18 11.28
CA LEU A 419 -5.53 -18.55 12.40
C LEU A 419 -6.45 -17.56 13.12
N LEU A 420 -6.36 -17.53 14.44
CA LEU A 420 -6.80 -16.42 15.27
C LEU A 420 -5.57 -15.60 15.68
N ARG A 421 -5.63 -14.32 15.49
CA ARG A 421 -4.55 -13.36 15.79
C ARG A 421 -4.88 -12.65 17.07
N VAL A 422 -4.02 -12.80 18.08
CA VAL A 422 -4.09 -12.12 19.37
C VAL A 422 -2.97 -11.08 19.41
N MET A 423 -3.31 -9.81 19.57
CA MET A 423 -2.38 -8.70 19.68
C MET A 423 -2.64 -7.93 20.97
N ALA A 424 -1.58 -7.51 21.63
CA ALA A 424 -1.64 -6.54 22.72
C ALA A 424 -0.62 -5.41 22.50
N GLU A 425 -1.00 -4.23 22.97
CA GLU A 425 -0.14 -3.05 23.12
C GLU A 425 -0.19 -2.58 24.56
N ALA A 426 0.97 -2.25 25.13
CA ALA A 426 1.08 -1.76 26.50
C ALA A 426 2.33 -0.86 26.66
N PRO A 427 2.49 -0.12 27.77
CA PRO A 427 3.63 0.78 27.98
C PRO A 427 5.01 0.10 27.96
N THR A 428 5.09 -1.18 28.33
CA THR A 428 6.34 -1.95 28.40
C THR A 428 6.22 -3.31 27.71
N ASP A 429 7.36 -3.86 27.24
CA ASP A 429 7.42 -5.19 26.65
C ASP A 429 6.98 -6.28 27.63
N ASP A 430 7.28 -6.17 28.92
CA ASP A 430 6.88 -7.10 29.96
C ASP A 430 5.35 -7.16 30.10
N GLU A 431 4.69 -6.00 30.10
CA GLU A 431 3.22 -5.92 30.13
C GLU A 431 2.61 -6.48 28.85
N VAL A 432 3.15 -6.16 27.67
CA VAL A 432 2.69 -6.71 26.39
C VAL A 432 2.77 -8.24 26.39
N ASN A 433 3.90 -8.80 26.82
CA ASN A 433 4.09 -10.24 26.92
C ASN A 433 3.09 -10.87 27.87
N TYR A 434 2.90 -10.29 29.06
CA TYR A 434 1.94 -10.76 30.04
C TYR A 434 0.51 -10.84 29.48
N TYR A 435 0.04 -9.75 28.87
CA TYR A 435 -1.32 -9.69 28.33
C TYR A 435 -1.54 -10.63 27.16
N VAL A 436 -0.62 -10.60 26.17
CA VAL A 436 -0.81 -11.41 24.96
C VAL A 436 -0.69 -12.89 25.26
N ASP A 437 0.28 -13.32 26.10
CA ASP A 437 0.49 -14.72 26.41
C ASP A 437 -0.66 -15.26 27.26
N THR A 438 -1.18 -14.48 28.23
CA THR A 438 -2.34 -14.86 29.06
C THR A 438 -3.57 -15.12 28.18
N ILE A 439 -3.86 -14.28 27.20
CA ILE A 439 -5.01 -14.47 26.30
C ILE A 439 -4.74 -15.62 25.34
N ALA A 440 -3.54 -15.71 24.78
CA ALA A 440 -3.16 -16.76 23.84
C ALA A 440 -3.29 -18.16 24.47
N ASP A 441 -2.92 -18.32 25.75
CA ASP A 441 -3.04 -19.59 26.46
C ASP A 441 -4.51 -20.03 26.66
N VAL A 442 -5.41 -19.07 26.95
CA VAL A 442 -6.85 -19.38 27.01
C VAL A 442 -7.39 -19.76 25.63
N VAL A 443 -7.01 -19.02 24.59
CA VAL A 443 -7.42 -19.32 23.20
C VAL A 443 -6.94 -20.71 22.78
N ARG A 444 -5.69 -21.08 23.08
CA ARG A 444 -5.15 -22.42 22.80
C ARG A 444 -5.90 -23.51 23.54
N ALA A 445 -6.21 -23.28 24.81
CA ALA A 445 -6.92 -24.26 25.65
C ALA A 445 -8.36 -24.51 25.16
N GLU A 446 -9.04 -23.47 24.66
CA GLU A 446 -10.46 -23.56 24.29
C GLU A 446 -10.70 -24.00 22.84
N ILE A 447 -9.89 -23.49 21.89
CA ILE A 447 -10.13 -23.69 20.46
C ILE A 447 -8.84 -23.93 19.64
N GLY A 448 -7.68 -23.96 20.26
CA GLY A 448 -6.40 -24.17 19.58
C GLY A 448 -6.27 -25.60 19.03
N LEU A 449 -5.51 -25.72 17.94
CA LEU A 449 -5.17 -27.01 17.31
C LEU A 449 -3.75 -27.50 17.67
N ASP A 450 -2.97 -26.70 18.40
CA ASP A 450 -1.58 -26.98 18.81
C ASP A 450 -1.51 -27.25 20.30
#